data_c9cfdc740349c2735f0bbf6c00c64ee8
#
_entry.id   c9cfdc740349c2735f0bbf6c00c64ee8
#
_cell.length_a   1.000
_cell.length_b   1.000
_cell.length_c   1.000
_cell.angle_alpha   90.00
_cell.angle_beta   90.00
_cell.angle_gamma   90.00
#
_symmetry.space_group_name_H-M   'P 1'
#
loop_
_entity.id
_entity.type
_entity.pdbx_description
1 polymer ?
#
loop_
_entity_poly.entity_id
_entity_poly.type
_entity_poly.pdbx_seq_one_letter_code
_entity_poly.pdbx_strand_id
1 'polypeptide(L)'
;MKTKFLIPLILFIGLVVFLAIGLNRDPHEVPSPLINKAAPAFEIPQLADGSKMFSPANMKGQVWVLNVWASWCVACREEHPVLVELAKSQMAPVIGLDYKDKREDALAMLAKQGNPYLLSAFDGNGRVGIDYGVYGVPETYIIDKAGVIRFKHIGPLTMNLLNQKIYPMLTELKKS
;
A
#
# COMPACT_ATOMS: atom_id res chain seq x y z
N MET A 1 -6.56 55.31 15.44
CA MET A 1 -7.59 54.25 15.64
C MET A 1 -7.58 53.13 14.59
N LYS A 2 -6.92 53.29 13.42
CA LYS A 2 -6.97 52.30 12.33
C LYS A 2 -5.98 51.13 12.46
N THR A 3 -4.89 51.30 13.20
CA THR A 3 -3.79 50.29 13.32
C THR A 3 -4.20 49.07 14.14
N LYS A 4 -5.16 49.21 15.11
CA LYS A 4 -5.64 48.10 15.93
C LYS A 4 -6.39 47.05 15.15
N PHE A 5 -6.97 47.39 13.99
CA PHE A 5 -7.69 46.47 13.10
C PHE A 5 -6.79 45.89 11.99
N LEU A 6 -5.66 46.56 11.70
CA LEU A 6 -4.73 46.06 10.67
C LEU A 6 -3.94 44.83 11.13
N ILE A 7 -3.55 44.79 12.40
CA ILE A 7 -2.79 43.66 12.96
C ILE A 7 -3.59 42.34 12.89
N PRO A 8 -4.84 42.25 13.39
CA PRO A 8 -5.62 41.02 13.26
C PRO A 8 -5.93 40.66 11.80
N LEU A 9 -6.10 41.63 10.92
CA LEU A 9 -6.31 41.36 9.47
C LEU A 9 -5.07 40.76 8.82
N ILE A 10 -3.87 41.27 9.10
CA ILE A 10 -2.61 40.72 8.59
C ILE A 10 -2.39 39.29 9.11
N LEU A 11 -2.63 39.04 10.39
CA LEU A 11 -2.55 37.69 10.98
C LEU A 11 -3.54 36.72 10.33
N PHE A 12 -4.77 37.17 10.09
CA PHE A 12 -5.79 36.35 9.41
C PHE A 12 -5.38 36.01 7.97
N ILE A 13 -4.91 37.00 7.20
CA ILE A 13 -4.42 36.77 5.83
C ILE A 13 -3.22 35.79 5.85
N GLY A 14 -2.27 35.99 6.79
CA GLY A 14 -1.14 35.08 6.97
C GLY A 14 -1.57 33.65 7.26
N LEU A 15 -2.57 33.47 8.13
CA LEU A 15 -3.16 32.17 8.45
C LEU A 15 -3.84 31.54 7.24
N VAL A 16 -4.62 32.32 6.49
CA VAL A 16 -5.30 31.82 5.27
C VAL A 16 -4.29 31.37 4.23
N VAL A 17 -3.22 32.13 4.00
CA VAL A 17 -2.14 31.75 3.06
C VAL A 17 -1.43 30.49 3.55
N PHE A 18 -1.11 30.40 4.82
CA PHE A 18 -0.48 29.21 5.42
C PHE A 18 -1.34 27.95 5.26
N LEU A 19 -2.63 28.07 5.54
CA LEU A 19 -3.57 26.96 5.36
C LEU A 19 -3.75 26.57 3.89
N ALA A 20 -3.81 27.55 2.98
CA ALA A 20 -3.91 27.29 1.55
C ALA A 20 -2.68 26.53 1.01
N ILE A 21 -1.48 26.88 1.48
CA ILE A 21 -0.24 26.15 1.14
C ILE A 21 -0.28 24.73 1.72
N GLY A 22 -0.78 24.58 2.95
CA GLY A 22 -0.91 23.27 3.61
C GLY A 22 -1.88 22.34 2.89
N LEU A 23 -3.01 22.86 2.43
CA LEU A 23 -4.04 22.09 1.71
C LEU A 23 -3.60 21.62 0.32
N ASN A 24 -2.62 22.30 -0.30
CA ASN A 24 -2.06 21.87 -1.58
C ASN A 24 -0.96 20.80 -1.47
N ARG A 25 -0.59 20.39 -0.26
CA ARG A 25 0.33 19.26 -0.07
C ARG A 25 -0.45 17.95 -0.14
N ASP A 26 0.07 16.99 -0.90
CA ASP A 26 -0.51 15.65 -0.99
C ASP A 26 -0.36 14.93 0.36
N PRO A 27 -1.46 14.64 1.08
CA PRO A 27 -1.41 13.93 2.36
C PRO A 27 -0.97 12.47 2.22
N HIS A 28 -0.93 11.93 1.00
CA HIS A 28 -0.49 10.56 0.73
C HIS A 28 1.03 10.41 0.62
N GLU A 29 1.79 11.51 0.53
CA GLU A 29 3.25 11.51 0.56
C GLU A 29 3.80 11.52 1.99
N VAL A 30 3.37 10.57 2.81
CA VAL A 30 4.02 10.34 4.13
C VAL A 30 5.26 9.49 3.91
N PRO A 31 6.48 10.03 4.14
CA PRO A 31 7.70 9.25 4.01
C PRO A 31 7.66 8.07 4.99
N SER A 32 7.58 6.86 4.47
CA SER A 32 7.64 5.69 5.33
C SER A 32 9.07 5.51 5.88
N PRO A 33 9.24 5.35 7.19
CA PRO A 33 10.55 5.09 7.78
C PRO A 33 11.15 3.75 7.34
N LEU A 34 10.37 2.91 6.65
CA LEU A 34 10.79 1.60 6.14
C LEU A 34 11.37 1.66 4.72
N ILE A 35 11.31 2.79 4.03
CA ILE A 35 11.92 2.93 2.70
C ILE A 35 13.43 2.71 2.81
N ASN A 36 13.98 1.90 1.91
CA ASN A 36 15.38 1.43 1.88
C ASN A 36 15.80 0.61 3.11
N LYS A 37 14.84 0.04 3.84
CA LYS A 37 15.11 -0.92 4.91
C LYS A 37 14.57 -2.30 4.55
N ALA A 38 15.12 -3.32 5.19
CA ALA A 38 14.61 -4.68 5.07
C ALA A 38 13.14 -4.72 5.46
N ALA A 39 12.33 -5.41 4.65
CA ALA A 39 10.94 -5.67 4.97
C ALA A 39 10.85 -6.44 6.30
N PRO A 40 9.97 -6.04 7.22
CA PRO A 40 9.75 -6.76 8.47
C PRO A 40 9.48 -8.24 8.21
N ALA A 41 10.19 -9.11 8.94
CA ALA A 41 10.00 -10.54 8.84
C ALA A 41 8.71 -10.94 9.55
N PHE A 42 7.97 -11.85 8.93
CA PHE A 42 6.80 -12.49 9.53
C PHE A 42 6.60 -13.89 8.97
N GLU A 43 5.81 -14.68 9.65
CA GLU A 43 5.34 -15.98 9.18
C GLU A 43 3.90 -16.18 9.67
N ILE A 44 2.95 -16.16 8.74
CA ILE A 44 1.52 -16.26 9.02
C ILE A 44 0.82 -17.19 8.02
N PRO A 45 -0.35 -17.74 8.38
CA PRO A 45 -1.11 -18.64 7.50
C PRO A 45 -1.52 -17.95 6.20
N GLN A 46 -1.63 -18.72 5.13
CA GLN A 46 -2.26 -18.26 3.89
C GLN A 46 -3.78 -18.16 4.04
N LEU A 47 -4.37 -17.21 3.34
CA LEU A 47 -5.82 -17.01 3.33
C LEU A 47 -6.59 -18.23 2.78
N ALA A 48 -6.14 -18.78 1.65
CA ALA A 48 -6.80 -19.88 0.99
C ALA A 48 -6.62 -21.23 1.72
N ASP A 49 -5.45 -21.43 2.34
CA ASP A 49 -5.10 -22.67 3.04
C ASP A 49 -4.34 -22.34 4.34
N GLY A 50 -5.07 -22.39 5.45
CA GLY A 50 -4.52 -22.06 6.76
C GLY A 50 -3.43 -23.03 7.27
N SER A 51 -3.25 -24.18 6.62
CA SER A 51 -2.16 -25.13 6.93
C SER A 51 -0.82 -24.71 6.30
N LYS A 52 -0.85 -23.85 5.27
CA LYS A 52 0.32 -23.32 4.57
C LYS A 52 0.70 -21.97 5.15
N MET A 53 1.98 -21.82 5.45
CA MET A 53 2.53 -20.56 5.94
C MET A 53 3.12 -19.75 4.80
N PHE A 54 3.14 -18.43 4.96
CA PHE A 54 3.86 -17.52 4.07
C PHE A 54 4.79 -16.62 4.90
N SER A 55 5.98 -16.42 4.36
CA SER A 55 6.99 -15.49 4.89
C SER A 55 7.63 -14.70 3.75
N PRO A 56 8.01 -13.43 3.93
CA PRO A 56 8.80 -12.66 2.96
C PRO A 56 10.09 -13.37 2.52
N ALA A 57 10.64 -14.26 3.35
CA ALA A 57 11.79 -15.09 3.00
C ALA A 57 11.54 -15.99 1.78
N ASN A 58 10.29 -16.38 1.53
CA ASN A 58 9.91 -17.18 0.34
C ASN A 58 10.06 -16.39 -0.97
N MET A 59 10.15 -15.05 -0.89
CA MET A 59 10.27 -14.17 -2.05
C MET A 59 11.72 -13.71 -2.31
N LYS A 60 12.69 -14.22 -1.57
CA LYS A 60 14.11 -13.87 -1.76
C LYS A 60 14.56 -14.13 -3.19
N GLY A 61 15.32 -13.19 -3.76
CA GLY A 61 15.79 -13.26 -5.14
C GLY A 61 14.78 -12.77 -6.19
N GLN A 62 13.58 -12.38 -5.77
CA GLN A 62 12.53 -11.85 -6.66
C GLN A 62 12.13 -10.43 -6.25
N VAL A 63 11.83 -9.59 -7.25
CA VAL A 63 11.09 -8.35 -7.01
C VAL A 63 9.62 -8.69 -6.91
N TRP A 64 8.93 -8.20 -5.89
CA TRP A 64 7.54 -8.52 -5.64
C TRP A 64 6.76 -7.32 -5.08
N VAL A 65 5.45 -7.41 -5.17
CA VAL A 65 4.52 -6.38 -4.67
C VAL A 65 3.74 -6.97 -3.51
N LEU A 66 3.72 -6.26 -2.37
CA LEU A 66 2.84 -6.54 -1.26
C LEU A 66 1.70 -5.51 -1.27
N ASN A 67 0.47 -5.98 -1.39
CA ASN A 67 -0.71 -5.14 -1.30
C ASN A 67 -1.49 -5.51 -0.03
N VAL A 68 -1.68 -4.53 0.84
CA VAL A 68 -2.44 -4.67 2.09
C VAL A 68 -3.88 -4.28 1.81
N TRP A 69 -4.80 -5.20 2.05
CA TRP A 69 -6.21 -5.07 1.68
C TRP A 69 -7.15 -5.70 2.70
N ALA A 70 -8.45 -5.48 2.54
CA ALA A 70 -9.48 -6.17 3.31
C ALA A 70 -10.81 -6.19 2.54
N SER A 71 -11.67 -7.17 2.80
CA SER A 71 -12.98 -7.30 2.15
C SER A 71 -13.95 -6.17 2.50
N TRP A 72 -13.86 -5.62 3.70
CA TRP A 72 -14.67 -4.50 4.19
C TRP A 72 -14.23 -3.13 3.63
N CYS A 73 -13.07 -3.05 2.96
CA CYS A 73 -12.49 -1.81 2.46
C CYS A 73 -13.09 -1.41 1.10
N VAL A 74 -13.78 -0.28 1.02
CA VAL A 74 -14.37 0.23 -0.23
C VAL A 74 -13.29 0.60 -1.24
N ALA A 75 -12.27 1.36 -0.83
CA ALA A 75 -11.17 1.78 -1.69
C ALA A 75 -10.34 0.60 -2.24
N CYS A 76 -10.25 -0.51 -1.49
CA CYS A 76 -9.61 -1.73 -1.98
C CYS A 76 -10.40 -2.36 -3.14
N ARG A 77 -11.73 -2.27 -3.10
CA ARG A 77 -12.57 -2.73 -4.22
C ARG A 77 -12.44 -1.81 -5.45
N GLU A 78 -12.21 -0.52 -5.25
CA GLU A 78 -11.98 0.43 -6.34
C GLU A 78 -10.66 0.19 -7.06
N GLU A 79 -9.58 -0.14 -6.32
CA GLU A 79 -8.27 -0.46 -6.93
C GLU A 79 -8.19 -1.85 -7.54
N HIS A 80 -9.11 -2.75 -7.19
CA HIS A 80 -9.05 -4.17 -7.59
C HIS A 80 -8.84 -4.41 -9.08
N PRO A 81 -9.50 -3.69 -10.02
CA PRO A 81 -9.25 -3.84 -11.45
C PRO A 81 -7.80 -3.50 -11.84
N VAL A 82 -7.18 -2.54 -11.14
CA VAL A 82 -5.79 -2.13 -11.39
C VAL A 82 -4.82 -3.22 -10.93
N LEU A 83 -5.10 -3.86 -9.79
CA LEU A 83 -4.34 -5.02 -9.30
C LEU A 83 -4.45 -6.22 -10.25
N VAL A 84 -5.63 -6.47 -10.80
CA VAL A 84 -5.84 -7.51 -11.82
C VAL A 84 -4.97 -7.24 -13.06
N GLU A 85 -4.88 -5.98 -13.50
CA GLU A 85 -4.05 -5.60 -14.64
C GLU A 85 -2.56 -5.77 -14.32
N LEU A 86 -2.13 -5.36 -13.11
CA LEU A 86 -0.76 -5.58 -12.63
C LEU A 86 -0.42 -7.08 -12.61
N ALA A 87 -1.30 -7.92 -12.11
CA ALA A 87 -1.10 -9.37 -12.07
C ALA A 87 -1.01 -9.98 -13.48
N LYS A 88 -1.88 -9.56 -14.41
CA LYS A 88 -1.84 -10.00 -15.83
C LYS A 88 -0.55 -9.62 -16.53
N SER A 89 0.07 -8.50 -16.16
CA SER A 89 1.34 -8.06 -16.76
C SER A 89 2.50 -9.01 -16.47
N GLN A 90 2.40 -9.84 -15.44
CA GLN A 90 3.44 -10.77 -14.97
C GLN A 90 4.79 -10.08 -14.67
N MET A 91 4.79 -8.78 -14.48
CA MET A 91 6.00 -8.02 -14.18
C MET A 91 6.57 -8.34 -12.80
N ALA A 92 5.70 -8.63 -11.83
CA ALA A 92 6.11 -9.07 -10.50
C ALA A 92 4.96 -9.86 -9.86
N PRO A 93 5.25 -10.87 -9.03
CA PRO A 93 4.22 -11.51 -8.22
C PRO A 93 3.59 -10.50 -7.27
N VAL A 94 2.26 -10.52 -7.19
CA VAL A 94 1.49 -9.70 -6.25
C VAL A 94 1.06 -10.60 -5.10
N ILE A 95 1.47 -10.24 -3.90
CA ILE A 95 1.10 -10.92 -2.65
C ILE A 95 0.09 -10.04 -1.92
N GLY A 96 -1.05 -10.60 -1.55
CA GLY A 96 -2.02 -9.95 -0.68
C GLY A 96 -1.63 -10.10 0.80
N LEU A 97 -1.83 -9.05 1.59
CA LEU A 97 -1.88 -9.12 3.05
C LEU A 97 -3.31 -8.77 3.46
N ASP A 98 -4.09 -9.77 3.81
CA ASP A 98 -5.47 -9.62 4.24
C ASP A 98 -5.50 -9.18 5.71
N TYR A 99 -5.82 -7.89 5.92
CA TYR A 99 -5.60 -7.16 7.16
C TYR A 99 -6.89 -6.99 7.96
N LYS A 100 -6.88 -7.53 9.19
CA LYS A 100 -8.00 -7.39 10.15
C LYS A 100 -9.35 -7.75 9.53
N ASP A 101 -9.41 -8.87 8.87
CA ASP A 101 -10.59 -9.33 8.14
C ASP A 101 -11.08 -10.68 8.66
N LYS A 102 -12.25 -11.09 8.18
CA LYS A 102 -12.76 -12.44 8.35
C LYS A 102 -12.40 -13.26 7.12
N ARG A 103 -11.80 -14.42 7.35
CA ARG A 103 -11.35 -15.32 6.28
C ARG A 103 -12.45 -15.61 5.24
N GLU A 104 -13.66 -15.85 5.70
CA GLU A 104 -14.81 -16.18 4.85
C GLU A 104 -15.19 -15.01 3.94
N ASP A 105 -15.21 -13.79 4.49
CA ASP A 105 -15.56 -12.56 3.76
C ASP A 105 -14.50 -12.24 2.72
N ALA A 106 -13.22 -12.36 3.09
CA ALA A 106 -12.08 -12.16 2.19
C ALA A 106 -12.11 -13.16 1.02
N LEU A 107 -12.32 -14.45 1.29
CA LEU A 107 -12.43 -15.48 0.24
C LEU A 107 -13.64 -15.24 -0.66
N ALA A 108 -14.79 -14.84 -0.11
CA ALA A 108 -15.99 -14.55 -0.88
C ALA A 108 -15.79 -13.34 -1.80
N MET A 109 -15.08 -12.30 -1.35
CA MET A 109 -14.74 -11.15 -2.17
C MET A 109 -13.85 -11.56 -3.36
N LEU A 110 -12.77 -12.31 -3.12
CA LEU A 110 -11.86 -12.77 -4.19
C LEU A 110 -12.56 -13.70 -5.18
N ALA A 111 -13.45 -14.57 -4.70
CA ALA A 111 -14.24 -15.44 -5.59
C ALA A 111 -15.19 -14.65 -6.50
N LYS A 112 -15.76 -13.53 -6.01
CA LYS A 112 -16.70 -12.68 -6.75
C LYS A 112 -16.01 -11.75 -7.74
N GLN A 113 -14.87 -11.17 -7.37
CA GLN A 113 -14.21 -10.11 -8.16
C GLN A 113 -12.99 -10.60 -8.95
N GLY A 114 -12.60 -11.86 -8.77
CA GLY A 114 -11.35 -12.43 -9.27
C GLY A 114 -10.22 -12.27 -8.24
N ASN A 115 -9.19 -13.09 -8.38
CA ASN A 115 -8.04 -13.08 -7.47
C ASN A 115 -6.78 -12.57 -8.20
N PRO A 116 -6.30 -11.35 -7.91
CA PRO A 116 -5.09 -10.81 -8.52
C PRO A 116 -3.81 -11.31 -7.85
N TYR A 117 -3.92 -11.97 -6.69
CA TYR A 117 -2.78 -12.35 -5.87
C TYR A 117 -2.26 -13.74 -6.23
N LEU A 118 -0.94 -13.89 -6.28
CA LEU A 118 -0.29 -15.20 -6.31
C LEU A 118 -0.72 -16.03 -5.07
N LEU A 119 -0.75 -15.37 -3.93
CA LEU A 119 -1.34 -15.84 -2.68
C LEU A 119 -1.68 -14.62 -1.81
N SER A 120 -2.55 -14.80 -0.84
CA SER A 120 -2.77 -13.84 0.24
C SER A 120 -2.37 -14.45 1.58
N ALA A 121 -1.60 -13.70 2.37
CA ALA A 121 -1.31 -14.00 3.76
C ALA A 121 -2.41 -13.43 4.65
N PHE A 122 -2.85 -14.17 5.67
CA PHE A 122 -3.97 -13.80 6.53
C PHE A 122 -3.51 -13.18 7.84
N ASP A 123 -3.56 -11.87 7.93
CA ASP A 123 -3.22 -11.06 9.12
C ASP A 123 -4.48 -10.68 9.91
N GLY A 124 -5.22 -11.66 10.37
CA GLY A 124 -6.51 -11.45 11.05
C GLY A 124 -6.43 -10.59 12.32
N ASN A 125 -5.29 -10.59 13.02
CA ASN A 125 -5.07 -9.74 14.20
C ASN A 125 -4.41 -8.39 13.87
N GLY A 126 -3.95 -8.18 12.64
CA GLY A 126 -3.34 -6.94 12.15
C GLY A 126 -1.92 -6.70 12.64
N ARG A 127 -1.24 -7.69 13.19
CA ARG A 127 0.11 -7.54 13.74
C ARG A 127 1.14 -7.25 12.67
N VAL A 128 1.08 -7.96 11.54
CA VAL A 128 2.00 -7.74 10.42
C VAL A 128 1.80 -6.34 9.84
N GLY A 129 0.54 -5.91 9.67
CA GLY A 129 0.26 -4.54 9.22
C GLY A 129 0.86 -3.47 10.13
N ILE A 130 0.84 -3.66 11.46
CA ILE A 130 1.48 -2.75 12.43
C ILE A 130 3.00 -2.72 12.20
N ASP A 131 3.65 -3.87 12.05
CA ASP A 131 5.10 -3.97 11.85
C ASP A 131 5.53 -3.32 10.51
N TYR A 132 4.68 -3.34 9.47
CA TYR A 132 4.86 -2.63 8.20
C TYR A 132 4.49 -1.14 8.26
N GLY A 133 4.00 -0.65 9.40
CA GLY A 133 3.55 0.73 9.56
C GLY A 133 2.36 1.05 8.67
N VAL A 134 1.40 0.13 8.57
CA VAL A 134 0.15 0.34 7.83
C VAL A 134 -0.71 1.36 8.58
N TYR A 135 -1.03 2.45 7.92
CA TYR A 135 -1.94 3.49 8.44
C TYR A 135 -3.41 3.14 8.20
N GLY A 136 -3.67 2.48 7.07
CA GLY A 136 -4.99 2.06 6.65
C GLY A 136 -4.89 1.20 5.40
N VAL A 137 -6.04 0.78 4.87
CA VAL A 137 -6.11 -0.01 3.65
C VAL A 137 -6.84 0.77 2.55
N PRO A 138 -6.39 0.67 1.29
CA PRO A 138 -5.27 -0.13 0.82
C PRO A 138 -3.91 0.57 0.95
N GLU A 139 -2.85 -0.23 1.06
CA GLU A 139 -1.46 0.21 0.91
C GLU A 139 -0.67 -0.78 0.05
N THR A 140 0.27 -0.26 -0.74
CA THR A 140 1.08 -1.11 -1.64
C THR A 140 2.56 -0.86 -1.44
N TYR A 141 3.34 -1.93 -1.34
CA TYR A 141 4.78 -1.91 -1.19
C TYR A 141 5.44 -2.62 -2.37
N ILE A 142 6.56 -2.08 -2.87
CA ILE A 142 7.45 -2.77 -3.81
C ILE A 142 8.71 -3.16 -3.05
N ILE A 143 9.04 -4.45 -3.11
CA ILE A 143 10.16 -5.05 -2.38
C ILE A 143 11.10 -5.67 -3.40
N ASP A 144 12.40 -5.36 -3.28
CA ASP A 144 13.42 -5.84 -4.20
C ASP A 144 13.89 -7.27 -3.89
N LYS A 145 14.82 -7.77 -4.73
CA LYS A 145 15.40 -9.12 -4.62
C LYS A 145 16.11 -9.39 -3.29
N ALA A 146 16.64 -8.34 -2.65
CA ALA A 146 17.28 -8.43 -1.34
C ALA A 146 16.27 -8.41 -0.18
N GLY A 147 14.99 -8.18 -0.47
CA GLY A 147 13.94 -8.04 0.55
C GLY A 147 13.85 -6.63 1.14
N VAL A 148 14.37 -5.61 0.43
CA VAL A 148 14.34 -4.21 0.86
C VAL A 148 13.13 -3.50 0.28
N ILE A 149 12.38 -2.76 1.09
CA ILE A 149 11.25 -1.94 0.65
C ILE A 149 11.78 -0.75 -0.14
N ARG A 150 11.43 -0.66 -1.42
CA ARG A 150 11.85 0.43 -2.32
C ARG A 150 10.79 1.48 -2.54
N PHE A 151 9.53 1.11 -2.33
CA PHE A 151 8.40 2.01 -2.51
C PHE A 151 7.26 1.64 -1.57
N LYS A 152 6.54 2.66 -1.12
CA LYS A 152 5.27 2.55 -0.40
C LYS A 152 4.28 3.53 -1.01
N HIS A 153 3.08 3.08 -1.29
CA HIS A 153 1.95 3.91 -1.67
C HIS A 153 0.82 3.73 -0.66
N ILE A 154 0.23 4.83 -0.22
CA ILE A 154 -0.92 4.88 0.69
C ILE A 154 -2.15 5.27 -0.12
N GLY A 155 -3.19 4.47 -0.04
CA GLY A 155 -4.42 4.66 -0.82
C GLY A 155 -4.49 3.79 -2.07
N PRO A 156 -5.59 3.91 -2.84
CA PRO A 156 -5.86 3.05 -3.98
C PRO A 156 -4.90 3.29 -5.15
N LEU A 157 -4.43 2.19 -5.74
CA LEU A 157 -3.68 2.24 -6.98
C LEU A 157 -4.54 2.75 -8.12
N THR A 158 -3.95 3.56 -8.99
CA THR A 158 -4.58 4.02 -10.24
C THR A 158 -3.79 3.54 -11.44
N MET A 159 -4.43 3.43 -12.61
CA MET A 159 -3.74 3.10 -13.87
C MET A 159 -2.64 4.11 -14.21
N ASN A 160 -2.83 5.38 -13.85
CA ASN A 160 -1.81 6.40 -14.03
C ASN A 160 -0.56 6.10 -13.19
N LEU A 161 -0.73 5.83 -11.89
CA LEU A 161 0.37 5.47 -10.99
C LEU A 161 1.07 4.18 -11.44
N LEU A 162 0.29 3.18 -11.89
CA LEU A 162 0.81 1.92 -12.39
C LEU A 162 1.75 2.16 -13.60
N ASN A 163 1.29 2.95 -14.58
CA ASN A 163 2.04 3.21 -15.81
C ASN A 163 3.25 4.14 -15.61
N GLN A 164 3.07 5.20 -14.80
CA GLN A 164 4.09 6.24 -14.68
C GLN A 164 5.17 5.91 -13.63
N LYS A 165 4.86 5.08 -12.64
CA LYS A 165 5.78 4.84 -11.52
C LYS A 165 6.05 3.37 -11.25
N ILE A 166 5.01 2.53 -11.15
CA ILE A 166 5.18 1.14 -10.73
C ILE A 166 5.88 0.31 -11.80
N TYR A 167 5.41 0.32 -13.04
CA TYR A 167 6.04 -0.44 -14.13
C TYR A 167 7.49 -0.04 -14.41
N PRO A 168 7.85 1.25 -14.51
CA PRO A 168 9.25 1.65 -14.64
C PRO A 168 10.12 1.16 -13.49
N MET A 169 9.64 1.30 -12.24
CA MET A 169 10.38 0.85 -11.05
C MET A 169 10.57 -0.67 -11.03
N LEU A 170 9.53 -1.46 -11.30
CA LEU A 170 9.64 -2.92 -11.39
C LEU A 170 10.65 -3.34 -12.46
N THR A 171 10.67 -2.64 -13.61
CA THR A 171 11.62 -2.89 -14.69
C THR A 171 13.05 -2.62 -14.26
N GLU A 172 13.30 -1.54 -13.54
CA GLU A 172 14.62 -1.17 -13.03
C GLU A 172 15.11 -2.16 -11.97
N LEU A 173 14.28 -2.48 -10.97
CA LEU A 173 14.62 -3.39 -9.88
C LEU A 173 14.87 -4.85 -10.36
N LYS A 174 14.30 -5.24 -11.48
CA LYS A 174 14.56 -6.54 -12.08
C LYS A 174 15.94 -6.63 -12.74
N LYS A 175 16.50 -5.50 -13.19
CA LYS A 175 17.83 -5.44 -13.84
C LYS A 175 18.96 -5.41 -12.82
N SER A 176 18.69 -4.88 -11.61
CA SER A 176 19.64 -4.89 -10.49
C SER A 176 19.63 -6.26 -9.80
#